data_9dcb20fc77f4da1095f648248abe22ad
#
_entry.id   9dcb20fc77f4da1095f648248abe22ad
#
_cell.length_a   1.000
_cell.length_b   1.000
_cell.length_c   1.000
_cell.angle_alpha   90.00
_cell.angle_beta   90.00
_cell.angle_gamma   90.00
#
_symmetry.space_group_name_H-M   'P 1'
#
loop_
_entity.id
_entity.type
_entity.pdbx_description
1 polymer ?
#
loop_
_entity_poly.entity_id
_entity_poly.type
_entity_poly.pdbx_seq_one_letter_code
_entity_poly.pdbx_strand_id
1 'polypeptide(L)'
;MAAVKTITEQVYDNIYELILNRTFAPGMKLTLKTLQEELGVSSSPIREALTRLQQDGIVDYQPNSGMKLRTYTDKEVQDLFNVLSDLDMISLKYALNSDNREILIQKLKHNTQASKAMISDVDVAEWLSFSDKFHNIVTDAADNQFLQDCLNKIYRHITIFSVQYESDSSNRDLIQAAHEHIVELLEKGSYDEAILEYKNHVLLSADLAKSCLAK
;
A
#
# COMPACT_ATOMS: atom_id res chain seq x y z
N MET A 1 2.77 -23.83 7.06
CA MET A 1 4.08 -23.34 7.53
C MET A 1 4.43 -22.13 6.71
N ALA A 2 4.61 -20.96 7.33
CA ALA A 2 5.10 -19.79 6.59
C ALA A 2 6.50 -20.12 6.03
N ALA A 3 6.72 -19.85 4.76
CA ALA A 3 8.04 -20.04 4.13
C ALA A 3 9.06 -19.14 4.83
N VAL A 4 10.21 -19.72 5.17
CA VAL A 4 11.31 -18.95 5.78
C VAL A 4 11.86 -18.00 4.71
N LYS A 5 11.79 -16.69 4.97
CA LYS A 5 12.33 -15.67 4.06
C LYS A 5 13.85 -15.83 3.91
N THR A 6 14.34 -15.74 2.70
CA THR A 6 15.78 -15.67 2.39
C THR A 6 16.40 -14.41 2.99
N ILE A 7 17.72 -14.38 3.15
CA ILE A 7 18.44 -13.18 3.62
C ILE A 7 18.16 -11.98 2.68
N THR A 8 18.12 -12.21 1.38
CA THR A 8 17.83 -11.17 0.40
C THR A 8 16.41 -10.59 0.55
N GLU A 9 15.42 -11.43 0.84
CA GLU A 9 14.05 -10.98 1.12
C GLU A 9 13.97 -10.18 2.42
N GLN A 10 14.64 -10.60 3.46
CA GLN A 10 14.71 -9.86 4.71
C GLN A 10 15.40 -8.49 4.51
N VAL A 11 16.49 -8.45 3.73
CA VAL A 11 17.18 -7.19 3.41
C VAL A 11 16.31 -6.27 2.57
N TYR A 12 15.56 -6.81 1.60
CA TYR A 12 14.58 -6.05 0.82
C TYR A 12 13.55 -5.39 1.73
N ASP A 13 12.92 -6.19 2.61
CA ASP A 13 11.90 -5.68 3.53
C ASP A 13 12.48 -4.63 4.48
N ASN A 14 13.68 -4.85 5.03
CA ASN A 14 14.33 -3.88 5.90
C ASN A 14 14.65 -2.56 5.20
N ILE A 15 15.15 -2.60 3.93
CA ILE A 15 15.38 -1.36 3.16
C ILE A 15 14.03 -0.66 2.89
N TYR A 16 12.99 -1.41 2.58
CA TYR A 16 11.66 -0.86 2.35
C TYR A 16 11.09 -0.19 3.61
N GLU A 17 11.24 -0.81 4.78
CA GLU A 17 10.88 -0.21 6.07
C GLU A 17 11.65 1.10 6.35
N LEU A 18 12.96 1.15 6.06
CA LEU A 18 13.74 2.37 6.18
C LEU A 18 13.23 3.50 5.26
N ILE A 19 12.67 3.14 4.09
CA ILE A 19 12.01 4.09 3.19
C ILE A 19 10.69 4.57 3.80
N LEU A 20 9.85 3.67 4.29
CA LEU A 20 8.57 4.00 4.93
C LEU A 20 8.76 4.93 6.13
N ASN A 21 9.75 4.64 6.96
CA ASN A 21 10.10 5.44 8.15
C ASN A 21 10.88 6.73 7.82
N ARG A 22 11.02 7.08 6.54
CA ARG A 22 11.75 8.27 6.07
C ARG A 22 13.22 8.39 6.52
N THR A 23 13.85 7.29 6.88
CA THR A 23 15.30 7.26 7.07
C THR A 23 16.02 7.62 5.77
N PHE A 24 15.43 7.23 4.64
CA PHE A 24 15.84 7.64 3.31
C PHE A 24 14.80 8.57 2.69
N ALA A 25 15.20 9.80 2.38
CA ALA A 25 14.33 10.77 1.72
C ALA A 25 14.22 10.50 0.20
N PRO A 26 13.11 10.88 -0.46
CA PRO A 26 12.99 10.83 -1.92
C PRO A 26 14.20 11.50 -2.62
N GLY A 27 14.73 10.85 -3.65
CA GLY A 27 15.94 11.29 -4.36
C GLY A 27 17.28 11.01 -3.67
N MET A 28 17.27 10.55 -2.42
CA MET A 28 18.48 10.21 -1.69
C MET A 28 19.20 9.03 -2.34
N LYS A 29 20.53 9.09 -2.37
CA LYS A 29 21.38 8.03 -2.88
C LYS A 29 21.49 6.89 -1.88
N LEU A 30 21.17 5.69 -2.31
CA LEU A 30 21.30 4.46 -1.54
C LEU A 30 22.67 3.82 -1.84
N THR A 31 23.63 4.00 -0.94
CA THR A 31 24.97 3.43 -1.13
C THR A 31 25.12 2.10 -0.38
N LEU A 32 25.94 1.20 -0.93
CA LEU A 32 26.25 -0.06 -0.25
C LEU A 32 26.83 0.17 1.15
N LYS A 33 27.68 1.19 1.29
CA LYS A 33 28.30 1.52 2.57
C LYS A 33 27.25 1.90 3.61
N THR A 34 26.36 2.84 3.28
CA THR A 34 25.29 3.27 4.18
C THR A 34 24.39 2.10 4.58
N LEU A 35 23.99 1.28 3.59
CA LEU A 35 23.11 0.14 3.85
C LEU A 35 23.79 -0.99 4.66
N GLN A 36 25.11 -1.19 4.50
CA GLN A 36 25.87 -2.11 5.34
C GLN A 36 25.97 -1.62 6.80
N GLU A 37 26.16 -0.31 6.99
CA GLU A 37 26.19 0.30 8.32
C GLU A 37 24.83 0.18 9.03
N GLU A 38 23.71 0.41 8.30
CA GLU A 38 22.37 0.34 8.86
C GLU A 38 21.91 -1.11 9.13
N LEU A 39 22.21 -2.06 8.22
CA LEU A 39 21.63 -3.41 8.27
C LEU A 39 22.57 -4.47 8.84
N GLY A 40 23.87 -4.20 8.96
CA GLY A 40 24.84 -5.15 9.48
C GLY A 40 25.09 -6.38 8.60
N VAL A 41 24.78 -6.30 7.30
CA VAL A 41 24.90 -7.43 6.35
C VAL A 41 25.94 -7.17 5.26
N SER A 42 26.40 -8.21 4.60
CA SER A 42 27.36 -8.10 3.49
C SER A 42 26.77 -7.45 2.26
N SER A 43 27.62 -6.99 1.32
CA SER A 43 27.19 -6.25 0.13
C SER A 43 26.39 -7.10 -0.89
N SER A 44 26.53 -8.43 -0.89
CA SER A 44 25.82 -9.29 -1.87
C SER A 44 24.30 -9.24 -1.71
N PRO A 45 23.69 -9.56 -0.57
CA PRO A 45 22.25 -9.50 -0.40
C PRO A 45 21.70 -8.07 -0.55
N ILE A 46 22.48 -7.03 -0.22
CA ILE A 46 22.08 -5.63 -0.44
C ILE A 46 21.97 -5.33 -1.95
N ARG A 47 22.94 -5.76 -2.77
CA ARG A 47 22.87 -5.56 -4.23
C ARG A 47 21.65 -6.24 -4.84
N GLU A 48 21.38 -7.46 -4.42
CA GLU A 48 20.22 -8.22 -4.88
C GLU A 48 18.90 -7.53 -4.47
N ALA A 49 18.81 -7.08 -3.23
CA ALA A 49 17.64 -6.36 -2.73
C ALA A 49 17.44 -5.02 -3.47
N LEU A 50 18.50 -4.23 -3.70
CA LEU A 50 18.44 -3.01 -4.49
C LEU A 50 18.02 -3.26 -5.94
N THR A 51 18.48 -4.36 -6.54
CA THR A 51 18.05 -4.75 -7.89
C THR A 51 16.55 -5.07 -7.94
N ARG A 52 16.01 -5.76 -6.92
CA ARG A 52 14.57 -6.02 -6.80
C ARG A 52 13.77 -4.73 -6.58
N LEU A 53 14.24 -3.83 -5.71
CA LEU A 53 13.61 -2.51 -5.51
C LEU A 53 13.61 -1.68 -6.79
N GLN A 54 14.64 -1.80 -7.63
CA GLN A 54 14.68 -1.17 -8.95
C GLN A 54 13.68 -1.81 -9.92
N GLN A 55 13.56 -3.13 -9.93
CA GLN A 55 12.55 -3.85 -10.74
C GLN A 55 11.12 -3.50 -10.33
N ASP A 56 10.90 -3.28 -9.04
CA ASP A 56 9.62 -2.80 -8.49
C ASP A 56 9.41 -1.29 -8.73
N GLY A 57 10.42 -0.56 -9.24
CA GLY A 57 10.33 0.88 -9.53
C GLY A 57 10.38 1.79 -8.29
N ILE A 58 10.76 1.27 -7.13
CA ILE A 58 10.93 2.04 -5.88
C ILE A 58 12.25 2.79 -5.88
N VAL A 59 13.26 2.25 -6.56
CA VAL A 59 14.61 2.79 -6.68
C VAL A 59 14.96 2.94 -8.15
N ASP A 60 15.55 4.08 -8.51
CA ASP A 60 16.03 4.37 -9.86
C ASP A 60 17.56 4.21 -9.93
N TYR A 61 18.06 3.58 -10.99
CA TYR A 61 19.48 3.59 -11.29
C TYR A 61 19.83 4.80 -12.17
N GLN A 62 20.76 5.63 -11.69
CA GLN A 62 21.30 6.75 -12.47
C GLN A 62 22.77 6.48 -12.83
N PRO A 63 23.15 6.50 -14.13
CA PRO A 63 24.54 6.38 -14.55
C PRO A 63 25.43 7.37 -13.79
N ASN A 64 26.60 6.92 -13.36
CA ASN A 64 27.57 7.67 -12.56
C ASN A 64 27.09 8.11 -11.14
N SER A 65 25.82 7.98 -10.82
CA SER A 65 25.26 8.31 -9.50
C SER A 65 24.89 7.10 -8.66
N GLY A 66 24.58 5.96 -9.30
CA GLY A 66 24.16 4.73 -8.65
C GLY A 66 22.66 4.69 -8.36
N MET A 67 22.25 3.94 -7.33
CA MET A 67 20.86 3.77 -6.93
C MET A 67 20.38 4.98 -6.11
N LYS A 68 19.18 5.49 -6.43
CA LYS A 68 18.51 6.56 -5.70
C LYS A 68 17.07 6.18 -5.41
N LEU A 69 16.56 6.59 -4.25
CA LEU A 69 15.13 6.48 -3.96
C LEU A 69 14.35 7.32 -4.98
N ARG A 70 13.32 6.72 -5.57
CA ARG A 70 12.50 7.38 -6.58
C ARG A 70 11.83 8.63 -6.01
N THR A 71 11.72 9.64 -6.85
CA THR A 71 10.86 10.80 -6.65
C THR A 71 9.65 10.71 -7.58
N TYR A 72 8.52 11.24 -7.14
CA TYR A 72 7.28 11.20 -7.92
C TYR A 72 6.80 12.61 -8.23
N THR A 73 6.28 12.81 -9.41
CA THR A 73 5.53 14.01 -9.81
C THR A 73 4.06 13.83 -9.45
N ASP A 74 3.31 14.93 -9.32
CA ASP A 74 1.85 14.91 -9.11
C ASP A 74 1.13 14.04 -10.16
N LYS A 75 1.62 14.11 -11.41
CA LYS A 75 1.07 13.30 -12.51
C LYS A 75 1.30 11.81 -12.28
N GLU A 76 2.50 11.40 -11.89
CA GLU A 76 2.80 10.00 -11.63
C GLU A 76 2.00 9.43 -10.44
N VAL A 77 1.81 10.24 -9.39
CA VAL A 77 0.93 9.87 -8.27
C VAL A 77 -0.50 9.69 -8.79
N GLN A 78 -1.03 10.64 -9.56
CA GLN A 78 -2.38 10.52 -10.11
C GLN A 78 -2.52 9.27 -11.00
N ASP A 79 -1.53 8.99 -11.86
CA ASP A 79 -1.54 7.83 -12.74
C ASP A 79 -1.53 6.51 -11.93
N LEU A 80 -0.74 6.43 -10.84
CA LEU A 80 -0.72 5.28 -9.93
C LEU A 80 -2.10 5.01 -9.30
N PHE A 81 -2.71 6.05 -8.73
CA PHE A 81 -4.02 5.91 -8.08
C PHE A 81 -5.14 5.65 -9.07
N ASN A 82 -5.07 6.17 -10.29
CA ASN A 82 -6.03 5.83 -11.35
C ASN A 82 -6.00 4.33 -11.67
N VAL A 83 -4.81 3.76 -11.89
CA VAL A 83 -4.66 2.33 -12.16
C VAL A 83 -5.07 1.51 -10.93
N LEU A 84 -4.67 1.91 -9.73
CA LEU A 84 -5.09 1.24 -8.49
C LEU A 84 -6.61 1.20 -8.37
N SER A 85 -7.28 2.35 -8.55
CA SER A 85 -8.74 2.44 -8.42
C SER A 85 -9.48 1.53 -9.39
N ASP A 86 -8.98 1.36 -10.61
CA ASP A 86 -9.58 0.48 -11.61
C ASP A 86 -9.33 -1.02 -11.26
N LEU A 87 -8.14 -1.38 -10.78
CA LEU A 87 -7.83 -2.75 -10.37
C LEU A 87 -8.58 -3.15 -9.09
N ASP A 88 -8.69 -2.24 -8.13
CA ASP A 88 -9.46 -2.45 -6.91
C ASP A 88 -10.95 -2.63 -7.21
N MET A 89 -11.50 -1.80 -8.11
CA MET A 89 -12.86 -1.97 -8.60
C MET A 89 -13.08 -3.35 -9.25
N ILE A 90 -12.12 -3.83 -10.04
CA ILE A 90 -12.17 -5.16 -10.66
C ILE A 90 -12.12 -6.24 -9.59
N SER A 91 -11.26 -6.08 -8.57
CA SER A 91 -11.15 -7.02 -7.45
C SER A 91 -12.46 -7.15 -6.70
N LEU A 92 -13.10 -6.03 -6.36
CA LEU A 92 -14.39 -6.05 -5.67
C LEU A 92 -15.49 -6.71 -6.53
N LYS A 93 -15.52 -6.45 -7.85
CA LYS A 93 -16.45 -7.13 -8.75
C LYS A 93 -16.27 -8.64 -8.77
N TYR A 94 -15.02 -9.13 -8.82
CA TYR A 94 -14.76 -10.56 -8.78
C TYR A 94 -15.15 -11.16 -7.44
N ALA A 95 -14.78 -10.52 -6.34
CA ALA A 95 -15.10 -10.95 -4.99
C ALA A 95 -16.62 -11.03 -4.75
N LEU A 96 -17.40 -10.07 -5.26
CA LEU A 96 -18.87 -10.05 -5.14
C LEU A 96 -19.57 -11.11 -5.99
N ASN A 97 -18.95 -11.55 -7.07
CA ASN A 97 -19.49 -12.63 -7.92
C ASN A 97 -19.13 -14.04 -7.42
N SER A 98 -18.35 -14.15 -6.35
CA SER A 98 -17.98 -15.43 -5.75
C SER A 98 -19.05 -15.94 -4.79
N ASP A 99 -19.06 -17.26 -4.56
CA ASP A 99 -19.91 -17.90 -3.55
C ASP A 99 -19.60 -17.45 -2.11
N ASN A 100 -18.45 -16.82 -1.90
CA ASN A 100 -17.97 -16.36 -0.61
C ASN A 100 -18.31 -14.87 -0.32
N ARG A 101 -19.21 -14.26 -1.09
CA ARG A 101 -19.59 -12.84 -0.94
C ARG A 101 -20.02 -12.46 0.48
N GLU A 102 -20.81 -13.29 1.13
CA GLU A 102 -21.26 -13.02 2.50
C GLU A 102 -20.10 -13.03 3.49
N ILE A 103 -19.15 -13.95 3.29
CA ILE A 103 -17.92 -14.02 4.11
C ILE A 103 -17.06 -12.78 3.88
N LEU A 104 -16.94 -12.30 2.65
CA LEU A 104 -16.27 -11.05 2.31
C LEU A 104 -16.86 -9.88 3.12
N ILE A 105 -18.19 -9.68 3.03
CA ILE A 105 -18.89 -8.59 3.71
C ILE A 105 -18.67 -8.65 5.23
N GLN A 106 -18.76 -9.82 5.84
CA GLN A 106 -18.52 -10.00 7.27
C GLN A 106 -17.06 -9.68 7.66
N LYS A 107 -16.08 -10.07 6.85
CA LYS A 107 -14.67 -9.75 7.09
C LYS A 107 -14.41 -8.25 7.01
N LEU A 108 -14.95 -7.56 6.01
CA LEU A 108 -14.82 -6.12 5.84
C LEU A 108 -15.47 -5.37 7.01
N LYS A 109 -16.69 -5.78 7.41
CA LYS A 109 -17.38 -5.21 8.57
C LYS A 109 -16.58 -5.37 9.86
N HIS A 110 -16.03 -6.56 10.10
CA HIS A 110 -15.19 -6.79 11.28
C HIS A 110 -13.93 -5.92 11.25
N ASN A 111 -13.29 -5.79 10.09
CA ASN A 111 -12.10 -4.95 9.93
C ASN A 111 -12.41 -3.47 10.22
N THR A 112 -13.49 -2.91 9.66
CA THR A 112 -13.87 -1.51 9.88
C THR A 112 -14.30 -1.22 11.32
N GLN A 113 -14.92 -2.17 11.99
CA GLN A 113 -15.25 -2.03 13.42
C GLN A 113 -13.99 -2.04 14.30
N ALA A 114 -13.03 -2.91 13.99
CA ALA A 114 -11.77 -2.97 14.73
C ALA A 114 -10.92 -1.71 14.52
N SER A 115 -10.79 -1.22 13.28
CA SER A 115 -10.05 0.02 12.98
C SER A 115 -10.68 1.25 13.63
N LYS A 116 -12.01 1.36 13.63
CA LYS A 116 -12.74 2.46 14.29
C LYS A 116 -12.46 2.53 15.78
N ALA A 117 -12.39 1.40 16.45
CA ALA A 117 -12.12 1.33 17.88
C ALA A 117 -10.72 1.82 18.26
N MET A 118 -9.80 1.87 17.30
CA MET A 118 -8.38 2.16 17.53
C MET A 118 -7.93 3.51 16.94
N ILE A 119 -8.75 4.18 16.14
CA ILE A 119 -8.36 5.33 15.30
C ILE A 119 -7.69 6.49 16.07
N SER A 120 -8.05 6.67 17.35
CA SER A 120 -7.56 7.79 18.17
C SER A 120 -6.29 7.50 18.95
N ASP A 121 -5.97 6.23 19.22
CA ASP A 121 -4.99 5.84 20.25
C ASP A 121 -3.81 5.01 19.72
N VAL A 122 -3.73 4.76 18.40
CA VAL A 122 -2.69 3.93 17.79
C VAL A 122 -1.67 4.76 17.02
N ASP A 123 -0.46 4.22 16.89
CA ASP A 123 0.51 4.77 15.97
C ASP A 123 0.10 4.54 14.51
N VAL A 124 0.76 5.26 13.60
CA VAL A 124 0.42 5.20 12.18
C VAL A 124 0.65 3.81 11.58
N ALA A 125 1.66 3.07 12.03
CA ALA A 125 1.97 1.74 11.49
C ALA A 125 0.89 0.73 11.86
N GLU A 126 0.38 0.79 13.08
CA GLU A 126 -0.74 -0.06 13.51
C GLU A 126 -2.03 0.29 12.77
N TRP A 127 -2.35 1.59 12.60
CA TRP A 127 -3.46 2.04 11.78
C TRP A 127 -3.37 1.53 10.34
N LEU A 128 -2.23 1.70 9.68
CA LEU A 128 -2.00 1.24 8.30
C LEU A 128 -2.25 -0.26 8.15
N SER A 129 -1.93 -1.06 9.16
CA SER A 129 -2.20 -2.49 9.11
C SER A 129 -3.70 -2.82 8.96
N PHE A 130 -4.59 -1.99 9.49
CA PHE A 130 -6.04 -2.11 9.32
C PHE A 130 -6.52 -1.55 7.98
N SER A 131 -5.98 -0.40 7.55
CA SER A 131 -6.28 0.22 6.26
C SER A 131 -5.89 -0.70 5.11
N ASP A 132 -4.65 -1.17 5.09
CA ASP A 132 -4.16 -2.14 4.10
C ASP A 132 -4.95 -3.45 4.12
N LYS A 133 -5.33 -3.94 5.31
CA LYS A 133 -6.10 -5.16 5.46
C LYS A 133 -7.49 -5.07 4.83
N PHE A 134 -8.13 -3.89 4.82
CA PHE A 134 -9.41 -3.70 4.14
C PHE A 134 -9.30 -4.05 2.65
N HIS A 135 -8.30 -3.49 1.98
CA HIS A 135 -8.03 -3.75 0.57
C HIS A 135 -7.57 -5.20 0.31
N ASN A 136 -6.72 -5.75 1.18
CA ASN A 136 -6.26 -7.14 1.07
C ASN A 136 -7.41 -8.14 1.19
N ILE A 137 -8.40 -7.90 2.06
CA ILE A 137 -9.60 -8.75 2.17
C ILE A 137 -10.35 -8.82 0.83
N VAL A 138 -10.48 -7.71 0.12
CA VAL A 138 -11.13 -7.66 -1.20
C VAL A 138 -10.30 -8.39 -2.24
N THR A 139 -8.99 -8.10 -2.28
CA THR A 139 -8.06 -8.70 -3.26
C THR A 139 -7.97 -10.22 -3.10
N ASP A 140 -7.90 -10.70 -1.86
CA ASP A 140 -7.88 -12.15 -1.56
C ASP A 140 -9.19 -12.82 -1.97
N ALA A 141 -10.34 -12.15 -1.73
CA ALA A 141 -11.65 -12.68 -2.08
C ALA A 141 -11.92 -12.69 -3.60
N ALA A 142 -11.18 -11.90 -4.39
CA ALA A 142 -11.25 -11.92 -5.85
C ALA A 142 -10.70 -13.23 -6.45
N ASP A 143 -9.92 -13.99 -5.68
CA ASP A 143 -9.33 -15.30 -6.03
C ASP A 143 -8.65 -15.30 -7.43
N ASN A 144 -7.89 -14.26 -7.73
CA ASN A 144 -7.19 -14.09 -9.00
C ASN A 144 -5.72 -13.70 -8.75
N GLN A 145 -4.83 -14.69 -8.85
CA GLN A 145 -3.40 -14.52 -8.57
C GLN A 145 -2.74 -13.45 -9.46
N PHE A 146 -3.12 -13.35 -10.75
CA PHE A 146 -2.54 -12.35 -11.65
C PHE A 146 -2.94 -10.93 -11.27
N LEU A 147 -4.19 -10.74 -10.85
CA LEU A 147 -4.68 -9.46 -10.36
C LEU A 147 -3.98 -9.09 -9.05
N GLN A 148 -3.84 -10.05 -8.14
CA GLN A 148 -3.13 -9.89 -6.87
C GLN A 148 -1.66 -9.50 -7.09
N ASP A 149 -0.96 -10.14 -8.03
CA ASP A 149 0.44 -9.82 -8.37
C ASP A 149 0.57 -8.38 -8.93
N CYS A 150 -0.38 -7.93 -9.75
CA CYS A 150 -0.41 -6.56 -10.25
C CYS A 150 -0.65 -5.55 -9.11
N LEU A 151 -1.64 -5.80 -8.26
CA LEU A 151 -1.98 -4.95 -7.12
C LEU A 151 -0.83 -4.84 -6.13
N ASN A 152 -0.20 -5.96 -5.77
CA ASN A 152 0.94 -5.99 -4.85
C ASN A 152 2.09 -5.08 -5.29
N LYS A 153 2.34 -4.97 -6.60
CA LYS A 153 3.36 -4.04 -7.12
C LYS A 153 2.95 -2.59 -6.92
N ILE A 154 1.70 -2.26 -7.21
CA ILE A 154 1.20 -0.89 -7.09
C ILE A 154 1.10 -0.48 -5.61
N TYR A 155 0.60 -1.35 -4.74
CA TYR A 155 0.51 -1.08 -3.31
C TYR A 155 1.85 -0.73 -2.67
N ARG A 156 2.97 -1.31 -3.12
CA ARG A 156 4.30 -0.91 -2.64
C ARG A 156 4.60 0.57 -2.87
N HIS A 157 4.16 1.14 -4.00
CA HIS A 157 4.29 2.58 -4.24
C HIS A 157 3.32 3.38 -3.38
N ILE A 158 2.08 2.90 -3.25
CA ILE A 158 1.02 3.59 -2.50
C ILE A 158 1.36 3.69 -1.01
N THR A 159 1.86 2.62 -0.38
CA THR A 159 2.21 2.58 1.04
C THR A 159 3.25 3.66 1.40
N ILE A 160 4.16 4.02 0.48
CA ILE A 160 5.11 5.11 0.70
C ILE A 160 4.40 6.46 0.93
N PHE A 161 3.25 6.67 0.29
CA PHE A 161 2.42 7.87 0.49
C PHE A 161 1.49 7.71 1.68
N SER A 162 0.89 6.51 1.86
CA SER A 162 -0.06 6.21 2.93
C SER A 162 0.51 6.51 4.31
N VAL A 163 1.73 6.07 4.59
CA VAL A 163 2.43 6.39 5.84
C VAL A 163 2.45 7.90 6.10
N GLN A 164 2.54 8.71 5.06
CA GLN A 164 2.66 10.16 5.19
C GLN A 164 1.33 10.84 5.42
N TYR A 165 0.32 10.58 4.58
CA TYR A 165 -0.97 11.26 4.73
C TYR A 165 -1.80 10.68 5.87
N GLU A 166 -1.65 9.39 6.20
CA GLU A 166 -2.34 8.77 7.34
C GLU A 166 -1.67 9.04 8.68
N SER A 167 -0.51 9.72 8.71
CA SER A 167 0.04 10.29 9.95
C SER A 167 -0.85 11.40 10.53
N ASP A 168 -1.66 12.05 9.69
CA ASP A 168 -2.68 13.01 10.12
C ASP A 168 -3.98 12.27 10.48
N SER A 169 -4.45 12.44 11.74
CA SER A 169 -5.66 11.77 12.23
C SER A 169 -6.91 12.18 11.45
N SER A 170 -6.98 13.40 10.93
CA SER A 170 -8.11 13.86 10.13
C SER A 170 -8.24 13.09 8.81
N ASN A 171 -7.13 12.70 8.21
CA ASN A 171 -7.13 11.84 7.02
C ASN A 171 -7.56 10.41 7.35
N ARG A 172 -7.16 9.90 8.53
CA ARG A 172 -7.65 8.59 9.02
C ARG A 172 -9.16 8.56 9.19
N ASP A 173 -9.74 9.64 9.75
CA ASP A 173 -11.19 9.77 9.89
C ASP A 173 -11.91 9.73 8.54
N LEU A 174 -11.36 10.39 7.51
CA LEU A 174 -11.91 10.38 6.15
C LEU A 174 -11.85 8.97 5.52
N ILE A 175 -10.72 8.28 5.66
CA ILE A 175 -10.52 6.92 5.14
C ILE A 175 -11.46 5.95 5.85
N GLN A 176 -11.54 6.04 7.16
CA GLN A 176 -12.44 5.21 7.97
C GLN A 176 -13.90 5.38 7.56
N ALA A 177 -14.35 6.63 7.40
CA ALA A 177 -15.71 6.92 6.99
C ALA A 177 -16.04 6.33 5.59
N ALA A 178 -15.09 6.40 4.66
CA ALA A 178 -15.25 5.80 3.33
C ALA A 178 -15.34 4.26 3.41
N HIS A 179 -14.46 3.61 4.19
CA HIS A 179 -14.53 2.15 4.40
C HIS A 179 -15.87 1.74 5.03
N GLU A 180 -16.35 2.45 6.06
CA GLU A 180 -17.64 2.19 6.68
C GLU A 180 -18.79 2.32 5.69
N HIS A 181 -18.78 3.37 4.86
CA HIS A 181 -19.81 3.60 3.86
C HIS A 181 -19.85 2.50 2.79
N ILE A 182 -18.68 2.06 2.33
CA ILE A 182 -18.58 0.91 1.40
C ILE A 182 -19.23 -0.34 2.03
N VAL A 183 -18.91 -0.64 3.30
CA VAL A 183 -19.48 -1.80 4.00
C VAL A 183 -21.00 -1.66 4.14
N GLU A 184 -21.52 -0.47 4.49
CA GLU A 184 -22.97 -0.22 4.56
C GLU A 184 -23.68 -0.48 3.23
N LEU A 185 -23.10 -0.06 2.11
CA LEU A 185 -23.65 -0.30 0.78
C LEU A 185 -23.67 -1.80 0.43
N LEU A 186 -22.59 -2.50 0.79
CA LEU A 186 -22.48 -3.94 0.60
C LEU A 186 -23.54 -4.71 1.43
N GLU A 187 -23.76 -4.33 2.69
CA GLU A 187 -24.77 -4.92 3.58
C GLU A 187 -26.20 -4.68 3.07
N LYS A 188 -26.45 -3.53 2.42
CA LYS A 188 -27.75 -3.22 1.79
C LYS A 188 -27.98 -3.91 0.46
N GLY A 189 -26.95 -4.56 -0.11
CA GLY A 189 -27.00 -5.17 -1.43
C GLY A 189 -26.86 -4.17 -2.59
N SER A 190 -26.47 -2.92 -2.31
CA SER A 190 -26.21 -1.86 -3.30
C SER A 190 -24.83 -2.02 -3.91
N TYR A 191 -24.59 -3.16 -4.59
CA TYR A 191 -23.23 -3.54 -5.02
C TYR A 191 -22.62 -2.60 -6.05
N ASP A 192 -23.39 -2.08 -7.00
CA ASP A 192 -22.90 -1.15 -8.01
C ASP A 192 -22.47 0.18 -7.36
N GLU A 193 -23.22 0.66 -6.37
CA GLU A 193 -22.89 1.85 -5.60
C GLU A 193 -21.62 1.60 -4.75
N ALA A 194 -21.52 0.44 -4.10
CA ALA A 194 -20.35 0.05 -3.33
C ALA A 194 -19.07 0.01 -4.18
N ILE A 195 -19.17 -0.52 -5.40
CA ILE A 195 -18.04 -0.58 -6.36
C ILE A 195 -17.61 0.83 -6.78
N LEU A 196 -18.57 1.73 -7.02
CA LEU A 196 -18.26 3.11 -7.36
C LEU A 196 -17.63 3.84 -6.17
N GLU A 197 -18.15 3.64 -4.97
CA GLU A 197 -17.61 4.26 -3.76
C GLU A 197 -16.20 3.74 -3.43
N TYR A 198 -15.93 2.46 -3.64
CA TYR A 198 -14.60 1.89 -3.51
C TYR A 198 -13.59 2.57 -4.46
N LYS A 199 -13.98 2.82 -5.70
CA LYS A 199 -13.19 3.60 -6.64
C LYS A 199 -12.95 5.04 -6.16
N ASN A 200 -14.01 5.72 -5.71
CA ASN A 200 -13.94 7.10 -5.24
C ASN A 200 -13.02 7.26 -4.03
N HIS A 201 -13.10 6.32 -3.09
CA HIS A 201 -12.24 6.25 -1.92
C HIS A 201 -10.74 6.22 -2.31
N VAL A 202 -10.38 5.35 -3.26
CA VAL A 202 -9.00 5.27 -3.75
C VAL A 202 -8.56 6.56 -4.44
N LEU A 203 -9.44 7.19 -5.24
CA LEU A 203 -9.13 8.45 -5.91
C LEU A 203 -9.00 9.65 -4.94
N LEU A 204 -9.76 9.66 -3.84
CA LEU A 204 -9.59 10.65 -2.77
C LEU A 204 -8.17 10.57 -2.18
N SER A 205 -7.65 9.38 -1.98
CA SER A 205 -6.31 9.16 -1.47
C SER A 205 -5.21 9.71 -2.40
N ALA A 206 -5.47 9.83 -3.71
CA ALA A 206 -4.54 10.48 -4.64
C ALA A 206 -4.29 11.96 -4.30
N ASP A 207 -5.33 12.69 -3.90
CA ASP A 207 -5.18 14.11 -3.54
C ASP A 207 -4.44 14.27 -2.22
N LEU A 208 -4.68 13.37 -1.25
CA LEU A 208 -3.92 13.32 0.00
C LEU A 208 -2.44 13.02 -0.28
N ALA A 209 -2.13 12.04 -1.13
CA ALA A 209 -0.77 11.69 -1.51
C ALA A 209 -0.03 12.83 -2.20
N LYS A 210 -0.66 13.54 -3.16
CA LYS A 210 -0.07 14.72 -3.82
C LYS A 210 0.26 15.83 -2.83
N SER A 211 -0.57 16.03 -1.81
CA SER A 211 -0.30 17.03 -0.76
C SER A 211 0.98 16.74 0.06
N CYS A 212 1.46 15.50 0.04
CA CYS A 212 2.69 15.08 0.71
C CYS A 212 3.95 15.28 -0.13
N LEU A 213 3.84 15.47 -1.45
CA LEU A 213 4.99 15.69 -2.34
C LEU A 213 5.61 17.08 -2.16
N ALA A 214 4.80 18.05 -1.76
CA ALA A 214 5.20 19.45 -1.62
C ALA A 214 5.95 19.76 -0.30
N LYS A 215 6.14 18.77 0.55
CA LYS A 215 6.80 18.89 1.86
C LYS A 215 8.12 18.12 1.89
#